data_c392db02d17c2064c9d5b7f3e00ca118
#
_entry.id   c392db02d17c2064c9d5b7f3e00ca118
#
_cell.length_a   1.000
_cell.length_b   1.000
_cell.length_c   1.000
_cell.angle_alpha   90.00
_cell.angle_beta   90.00
_cell.angle_gamma   90.00
#
_symmetry.space_group_name_H-M   'P 1'
#
loop_
_entity.id
_entity.type
_entity.pdbx_description
1 polymer ?
#
loop_
_entity_poly.entity_id
_entity_poly.type
_entity_poly.pdbx_seq_one_letter_code
_entity_poly.pdbx_strand_id
1 'polypeptide(L)'
;MARKVQFVETVLRDANQSLIATRLPFEKFEPMLSTIDKAGYYAAECWGGATFDVCLRYLNEDPWERLRKIRAAMPNTKLQMLLRGQNVLGYSHYPDDFVKLFVKKAVENGMDVIRIFDALNDVKNMKVAMEATVNAGAIASGTISYTTSPVHTHAKFVEMVKELKEMGASTICIKDMAGIMGPQEAYDMVSAIKDAVDMPIDLHTHSTTGLAFMTYLKAVEAGVDIIDTAISPFSGGTSQPATETMAYALRQLGYEVDLDDKVTREMSDYFKGVRDEFIADGTLIPKALATDTQCLTYQIPGGMLSNLMSQLKQMNALDRLEEVMLETPKVRADMGYPPLVTPTSQMVGVQAVTNVLQGERYKKVSKEITAYCRGEYGTTPAPINEEIKAKILGDEKEVEGRYADTLAPIVEPTREKLAGIAKSDEDVLSYIAFPNLAEKFFEDRKAKEENCCAYSIVEA
;
A
#
# COMPACT_ATOMS: atom_id res chain seq x y z
N MET A 1 -4.55 34.98 3.08
CA MET A 1 -3.81 34.31 2.01
C MET A 1 -4.63 33.10 1.58
N ALA A 2 -4.59 32.72 0.32
CA ALA A 2 -5.21 31.50 -0.14
C ALA A 2 -4.61 30.30 0.59
N ARG A 3 -5.43 29.31 0.97
CA ARG A 3 -4.91 28.09 1.59
C ARG A 3 -4.25 27.23 0.52
N LYS A 4 -3.06 26.73 0.82
CA LYS A 4 -2.30 25.87 -0.07
C LYS A 4 -2.73 24.39 0.05
N VAL A 5 -2.86 23.70 -1.08
CA VAL A 5 -3.06 22.27 -1.17
C VAL A 5 -1.91 21.65 -1.95
N GLN A 6 -1.27 20.64 -1.36
CA GLN A 6 -0.13 19.95 -1.92
C GLN A 6 -0.56 18.61 -2.56
N PHE A 7 0.23 18.10 -3.48
CA PHE A 7 -0.07 16.90 -4.25
C PHE A 7 1.03 15.85 -4.11
N VAL A 8 0.65 14.60 -3.97
CA VAL A 8 1.53 13.45 -4.11
C VAL A 8 1.24 12.76 -5.46
N GLU A 9 2.29 12.52 -6.25
CA GLU A 9 2.18 11.73 -7.48
C GLU A 9 2.31 10.24 -7.17
N THR A 10 1.38 9.43 -7.66
CA THR A 10 1.33 7.99 -7.37
C THR A 10 1.66 7.08 -8.56
N VAL A 11 1.95 7.65 -9.75
CA VAL A 11 2.17 6.88 -10.98
C VAL A 11 3.30 5.84 -10.85
N LEU A 12 4.32 6.14 -10.05
CA LEU A 12 5.46 5.24 -9.89
C LEU A 12 5.19 4.05 -8.94
N ARG A 13 4.14 4.12 -8.11
CA ARG A 13 3.80 3.06 -7.15
C ARG A 13 2.33 2.68 -7.14
N ASP A 14 1.40 3.47 -6.52
CA ASP A 14 0.02 3.01 -6.26
C ASP A 14 -0.82 2.94 -7.54
N ALA A 15 -0.76 3.95 -8.41
CA ALA A 15 -1.46 3.92 -9.70
C ALA A 15 -0.95 2.77 -10.59
N ASN A 16 0.37 2.58 -10.67
CA ASN A 16 1.00 1.45 -11.34
C ASN A 16 0.52 0.10 -10.75
N GLN A 17 0.54 -0.03 -9.42
CA GLN A 17 0.06 -1.25 -8.75
C GLN A 17 -1.41 -1.52 -9.06
N SER A 18 -2.24 -0.49 -9.03
CA SER A 18 -3.70 -0.61 -9.15
C SER A 18 -4.16 -0.90 -10.58
N LEU A 19 -3.47 -0.36 -11.58
CA LEU A 19 -3.86 -0.48 -12.98
C LEU A 19 -3.17 -1.63 -13.72
N ILE A 20 -1.88 -1.86 -13.42
CA ILE A 20 -1.03 -2.81 -14.15
C ILE A 20 -0.24 -3.75 -13.24
N ALA A 21 -0.74 -3.99 -12.02
CA ALA A 21 -0.15 -4.92 -11.05
C ALA A 21 1.37 -4.70 -10.84
N THR A 22 1.80 -3.43 -10.76
CA THR A 22 3.20 -3.00 -10.55
C THR A 22 4.13 -3.37 -11.72
N ARG A 23 3.61 -3.62 -12.92
CA ARG A 23 4.37 -4.07 -14.10
C ARG A 23 5.02 -2.92 -14.90
N LEU A 24 5.21 -1.72 -14.32
CA LEU A 24 5.91 -0.60 -14.95
C LEU A 24 7.44 -0.77 -14.79
N PRO A 25 8.20 -1.15 -15.84
CA PRO A 25 9.65 -1.30 -15.76
C PRO A 25 10.33 0.07 -15.59
N PHE A 26 11.53 0.08 -15.00
CA PHE A 26 12.28 1.31 -14.74
C PHE A 26 12.51 2.14 -16.01
N GLU A 27 12.90 1.52 -17.10
CA GLU A 27 13.16 2.15 -18.40
C GLU A 27 11.97 2.90 -18.99
N LYS A 28 10.74 2.52 -18.64
CA LYS A 28 9.51 3.16 -19.13
C LYS A 28 9.18 4.47 -18.41
N PHE A 29 9.72 4.74 -17.24
CA PHE A 29 9.48 5.99 -16.54
C PHE A 29 10.75 6.80 -16.25
N GLU A 30 11.93 6.19 -16.37
CA GLU A 30 13.23 6.86 -16.20
C GLU A 30 13.32 8.20 -16.95
N PRO A 31 12.88 8.28 -18.25
CA PRO A 31 12.96 9.54 -19.00
C PRO A 31 12.16 10.69 -18.39
N MET A 32 11.15 10.37 -17.54
CA MET A 32 10.28 11.39 -16.93
C MET A 32 10.68 11.77 -15.51
N LEU A 33 11.62 11.09 -14.87
CA LEU A 33 11.97 11.35 -13.47
C LEU A 33 12.39 12.82 -13.23
N SER A 34 13.27 13.37 -14.08
CA SER A 34 13.68 14.76 -13.96
C SER A 34 12.57 15.76 -14.28
N THR A 35 11.57 15.37 -15.05
CA THR A 35 10.37 16.18 -15.33
C THR A 35 9.43 16.14 -14.12
N ILE A 36 9.19 14.96 -13.52
CA ILE A 36 8.42 14.82 -12.27
C ILE A 36 9.05 15.68 -11.16
N ASP A 37 10.38 15.68 -11.05
CA ASP A 37 11.10 16.46 -10.04
C ASP A 37 10.88 17.98 -10.14
N LYS A 38 10.49 18.47 -11.32
CA LYS A 38 10.22 19.89 -11.59
C LYS A 38 8.74 20.25 -11.52
N ALA A 39 7.85 19.26 -11.39
CA ALA A 39 6.42 19.48 -11.52
C ALA A 39 5.79 20.22 -10.32
N GLY A 40 6.48 20.29 -9.18
CA GLY A 40 5.97 20.96 -7.97
C GLY A 40 5.20 20.05 -7.01
N TYR A 41 5.32 18.73 -7.13
CA TYR A 41 4.75 17.79 -6.19
C TYR A 41 5.39 17.90 -4.79
N TYR A 42 4.58 17.68 -3.75
CA TYR A 42 5.06 17.51 -2.38
C TYR A 42 5.94 16.27 -2.24
N ALA A 43 5.47 15.17 -2.83
CA ALA A 43 6.20 13.91 -2.87
C ALA A 43 5.80 13.10 -4.12
N ALA A 44 6.65 12.14 -4.50
CA ALA A 44 6.33 11.08 -5.44
C ALA A 44 6.36 9.73 -4.72
N GLU A 45 5.24 9.04 -4.70
CA GLU A 45 5.18 7.70 -4.13
C GLU A 45 5.75 6.69 -5.14
N CYS A 46 6.91 6.12 -4.84
CA CYS A 46 7.70 5.35 -5.81
C CYS A 46 8.08 3.93 -5.36
N TRP A 47 7.81 3.57 -4.10
CA TRP A 47 8.30 2.31 -3.55
C TRP A 47 7.34 1.71 -2.52
N GLY A 48 7.44 0.38 -2.28
CA GLY A 48 6.62 -0.38 -1.35
C GLY A 48 6.75 -1.88 -1.57
N GLY A 49 6.01 -2.68 -0.79
CA GLY A 49 6.10 -4.13 -0.79
C GLY A 49 5.85 -4.78 -2.15
N ALA A 50 4.80 -4.35 -2.86
CA ALA A 50 4.50 -4.88 -4.18
C ALA A 50 5.56 -4.49 -5.22
N THR A 51 6.10 -3.26 -5.15
CA THR A 51 7.19 -2.81 -6.03
C THR A 51 8.42 -3.68 -5.82
N PHE A 52 8.79 -3.93 -4.56
CA PHE A 52 9.93 -4.76 -4.21
C PHE A 52 9.80 -6.19 -4.74
N ASP A 53 8.65 -6.83 -4.49
CA ASP A 53 8.36 -8.20 -4.97
C ASP A 53 8.39 -8.29 -6.50
N VAL A 54 7.73 -7.33 -7.19
CA VAL A 54 7.64 -7.35 -8.66
C VAL A 54 8.98 -7.07 -9.32
N CYS A 55 9.83 -6.19 -8.77
CA CYS A 55 11.20 -5.98 -9.25
C CYS A 55 11.96 -7.30 -9.32
N LEU A 56 11.95 -8.09 -8.25
CA LEU A 56 12.65 -9.37 -8.19
C LEU A 56 11.97 -10.45 -9.03
N ARG A 57 10.64 -10.54 -9.00
CA ARG A 57 9.86 -11.65 -9.57
C ARG A 57 9.66 -11.56 -11.07
N TYR A 58 9.42 -10.36 -11.59
CA TYR A 58 8.96 -10.16 -12.97
C TYR A 58 9.82 -9.24 -13.80
N LEU A 59 10.44 -8.23 -13.18
CA LEU A 59 11.19 -7.21 -13.90
C LEU A 59 12.69 -7.53 -13.96
N ASN A 60 13.16 -8.46 -13.13
CA ASN A 60 14.59 -8.77 -12.96
C ASN A 60 15.42 -7.50 -12.66
N GLU A 61 14.86 -6.62 -11.81
CA GLU A 61 15.46 -5.39 -11.34
C GLU A 61 15.86 -5.50 -9.86
N ASP A 62 16.99 -4.86 -9.48
CA ASP A 62 17.32 -4.64 -8.07
C ASP A 62 16.42 -3.54 -7.49
N PRO A 63 15.53 -3.85 -6.51
CA PRO A 63 14.63 -2.85 -5.95
C PRO A 63 15.35 -1.70 -5.23
N TRP A 64 16.54 -1.95 -4.67
CA TRP A 64 17.35 -0.94 -4.01
C TRP A 64 18.08 -0.03 -5.01
N GLU A 65 18.61 -0.61 -6.10
CA GLU A 65 19.19 0.14 -7.19
C GLU A 65 18.14 1.04 -7.87
N ARG A 66 16.93 0.50 -8.08
CA ARG A 66 15.78 1.27 -8.58
C ARG A 66 15.53 2.50 -7.73
N LEU A 67 15.50 2.37 -6.39
CA LEU A 67 15.32 3.48 -5.47
C LEU A 67 16.44 4.51 -5.59
N ARG A 68 17.70 4.06 -5.59
CA ARG A 68 18.86 4.94 -5.75
C ARG A 68 18.85 5.73 -7.06
N LYS A 69 18.46 5.08 -8.17
CA LYS A 69 18.34 5.73 -9.48
C LYS A 69 17.23 6.78 -9.50
N ILE A 70 16.07 6.47 -8.87
CA ILE A 70 14.98 7.44 -8.72
C ILE A 70 15.47 8.64 -7.91
N ARG A 71 16.12 8.43 -6.76
CA ARG A 71 16.68 9.51 -5.92
C ARG A 71 17.69 10.37 -6.66
N ALA A 72 18.58 9.76 -7.43
CA ALA A 72 19.58 10.49 -8.21
C ALA A 72 18.95 11.40 -9.29
N ALA A 73 17.85 10.94 -9.91
CA ALA A 73 17.14 11.69 -10.95
C ALA A 73 16.13 12.72 -10.39
N MET A 74 15.72 12.57 -9.14
CA MET A 74 14.72 13.44 -8.48
C MET A 74 15.26 14.00 -7.15
N PRO A 75 16.24 14.90 -7.18
CA PRO A 75 16.89 15.42 -5.96
C PRO A 75 16.01 16.37 -5.14
N ASN A 76 14.99 17.01 -5.73
CA ASN A 76 14.21 18.06 -5.09
C ASN A 76 12.85 17.56 -4.56
N THR A 77 12.21 16.61 -5.25
CA THR A 77 10.94 16.04 -4.83
C THR A 77 11.15 14.97 -3.75
N LYS A 78 10.36 15.01 -2.69
CA LYS A 78 10.40 13.95 -1.67
C LYS A 78 10.01 12.61 -2.27
N LEU A 79 10.74 11.56 -1.93
CA LEU A 79 10.39 10.20 -2.28
C LEU A 79 9.61 9.56 -1.14
N GLN A 80 8.47 8.96 -1.48
CA GLN A 80 7.58 8.33 -0.52
C GLN A 80 7.44 6.83 -0.80
N MET A 81 7.37 6.05 0.29
CA MET A 81 7.03 4.64 0.23
C MET A 81 5.85 4.29 1.11
N LEU A 82 5.16 3.21 0.77
CA LEU A 82 4.17 2.55 1.62
C LEU A 82 4.82 1.41 2.39
N LEU A 83 4.69 1.40 3.73
CA LEU A 83 5.21 0.39 4.63
C LEU A 83 4.08 -0.22 5.47
N ARG A 84 4.00 -1.56 5.51
CA ARG A 84 2.97 -2.28 6.27
C ARG A 84 3.38 -2.52 7.72
N GLY A 85 3.61 -1.46 8.50
CA GLY A 85 3.96 -1.58 9.92
C GLY A 85 4.94 -2.73 10.21
N GLN A 86 4.55 -3.64 11.10
CA GLN A 86 5.37 -4.81 11.46
C GLN A 86 5.53 -5.85 10.34
N ASN A 87 4.65 -5.82 9.32
CA ASN A 87 4.77 -6.70 8.15
C ASN A 87 5.75 -6.19 7.09
N VAL A 88 6.21 -4.96 7.19
CA VAL A 88 7.14 -4.28 6.27
C VAL A 88 6.72 -4.43 4.79
N LEU A 89 7.25 -5.44 4.10
CA LEU A 89 6.93 -5.78 2.70
C LEU A 89 5.99 -6.97 2.58
N GLY A 90 5.87 -7.79 3.63
CA GLY A 90 5.23 -9.11 3.62
C GLY A 90 3.76 -9.12 4.07
N TYR A 91 3.28 -10.32 4.36
CA TYR A 91 1.91 -10.61 4.81
C TYR A 91 1.83 -11.10 6.26
N SER A 92 2.98 -11.33 6.91
CA SER A 92 3.13 -11.71 8.31
C SER A 92 4.12 -10.77 9.00
N HIS A 93 4.10 -10.75 10.33
CA HIS A 93 5.00 -9.92 11.11
C HIS A 93 6.46 -10.38 10.98
N TYR A 94 7.36 -9.41 10.93
CA TYR A 94 8.80 -9.62 11.05
C TYR A 94 9.29 -9.24 12.46
N PRO A 95 10.46 -9.78 12.92
CA PRO A 95 11.11 -9.32 14.13
C PRO A 95 11.53 -7.85 14.02
N ASP A 96 11.68 -7.20 15.16
CA ASP A 96 11.98 -5.78 15.25
C ASP A 96 13.33 -5.38 14.64
N ASP A 97 14.33 -6.28 14.67
CA ASP A 97 15.65 -6.03 14.07
C ASP A 97 15.56 -5.87 12.57
N PHE A 98 14.71 -6.67 11.90
CA PHE A 98 14.45 -6.52 10.47
C PHE A 98 13.74 -5.21 10.16
N VAL A 99 12.68 -4.86 10.91
CA VAL A 99 11.92 -3.61 10.70
C VAL A 99 12.85 -2.40 10.82
N LYS A 100 13.66 -2.35 11.89
CA LYS A 100 14.59 -1.25 12.17
C LYS A 100 15.65 -1.11 11.07
N LEU A 101 16.26 -2.21 10.65
CA LEU A 101 17.29 -2.19 9.61
C LEU A 101 16.69 -1.82 8.25
N PHE A 102 15.51 -2.35 7.92
CA PHE A 102 14.84 -2.05 6.66
C PHE A 102 14.51 -0.56 6.53
N VAL A 103 13.90 0.04 7.55
CA VAL A 103 13.58 1.48 7.56
C VAL A 103 14.85 2.31 7.45
N LYS A 104 15.88 2.00 8.23
CA LYS A 104 17.18 2.68 8.17
C LYS A 104 17.73 2.64 6.74
N LYS A 105 17.76 1.47 6.11
CA LYS A 105 18.28 1.30 4.75
C LYS A 105 17.42 1.99 3.69
N ALA A 106 16.10 1.99 3.83
CA ALA A 106 15.21 2.74 2.93
C ALA A 106 15.55 4.23 2.94
N VAL A 107 15.76 4.82 4.12
CA VAL A 107 16.15 6.24 4.26
C VAL A 107 17.56 6.49 3.72
N GLU A 108 18.54 5.65 4.06
CA GLU A 108 19.91 5.75 3.54
C GLU A 108 19.98 5.68 2.00
N ASN A 109 19.04 4.94 1.36
CA ASN A 109 18.93 4.84 -0.09
C ASN A 109 18.06 5.94 -0.73
N GLY A 110 17.58 6.92 0.05
CA GLY A 110 16.97 8.14 -0.45
C GLY A 110 15.46 8.31 -0.20
N MET A 111 14.87 7.51 0.68
CA MET A 111 13.47 7.68 1.06
C MET A 111 13.30 8.82 2.06
N ASP A 112 12.40 9.77 1.78
CA ASP A 112 12.12 10.94 2.63
C ASP A 112 10.87 10.75 3.49
N VAL A 113 9.85 10.07 2.95
CA VAL A 113 8.54 9.87 3.61
C VAL A 113 8.23 8.40 3.68
N ILE A 114 8.03 7.89 4.89
CA ILE A 114 7.55 6.52 5.10
C ILE A 114 6.11 6.57 5.57
N ARG A 115 5.20 6.16 4.70
CA ARG A 115 3.76 6.03 4.97
C ARG A 115 3.52 4.67 5.61
N ILE A 116 3.25 4.67 6.91
CA ILE A 116 3.16 3.47 7.74
C ILE A 116 1.71 3.20 8.07
N PHE A 117 1.22 1.99 7.74
CA PHE A 117 -0.13 1.55 8.07
C PHE A 117 -0.13 0.16 8.68
N ASP A 118 -1.21 -0.16 9.38
CA ASP A 118 -1.53 -1.52 9.80
C ASP A 118 -2.89 -1.96 9.24
N ALA A 119 -3.00 -3.23 8.85
CA ALA A 119 -4.21 -3.77 8.23
C ALA A 119 -5.41 -3.84 9.19
N LEU A 120 -5.16 -3.87 10.50
CA LEU A 120 -6.18 -3.85 11.55
C LEU A 120 -6.38 -2.47 12.19
N ASN A 121 -5.57 -1.47 11.79
CA ASN A 121 -5.42 -0.20 12.50
C ASN A 121 -4.92 -0.39 13.94
N ASP A 122 -4.16 -1.47 14.21
CA ASP A 122 -3.50 -1.65 15.50
C ASP A 122 -2.20 -0.84 15.54
N VAL A 123 -2.20 0.28 16.24
CA VAL A 123 -1.05 1.18 16.35
C VAL A 123 0.19 0.51 16.96
N LYS A 124 0.03 -0.56 17.76
CA LYS A 124 1.15 -1.32 18.34
C LYS A 124 2.01 -1.96 17.24
N ASN A 125 1.38 -2.38 16.13
CA ASN A 125 2.07 -2.92 14.96
C ASN A 125 2.81 -1.86 14.15
N MET A 126 2.50 -0.58 14.35
CA MET A 126 3.13 0.53 13.66
C MET A 126 4.32 1.10 14.46
N LYS A 127 4.37 0.87 15.76
CA LYS A 127 5.27 1.53 16.71
C LYS A 127 6.74 1.45 16.30
N VAL A 128 7.26 0.26 16.05
CA VAL A 128 8.69 0.07 15.72
C VAL A 128 9.07 0.73 14.41
N ALA A 129 8.21 0.64 13.39
CA ALA A 129 8.43 1.31 12.11
C ALA A 129 8.38 2.85 12.25
N MET A 130 7.46 3.38 13.07
CA MET A 130 7.37 4.82 13.38
C MET A 130 8.65 5.31 14.08
N GLU A 131 9.06 4.66 15.17
CA GLU A 131 10.27 4.99 15.91
C GLU A 131 11.53 4.92 15.02
N ALA A 132 11.64 3.87 14.20
CA ALA A 132 12.76 3.71 13.27
C ALA A 132 12.80 4.83 12.22
N THR A 133 11.64 5.26 11.72
CA THR A 133 11.53 6.35 10.74
C THR A 133 11.96 7.68 11.34
N VAL A 134 11.46 8.01 12.52
CA VAL A 134 11.83 9.23 13.26
C VAL A 134 13.33 9.24 13.56
N ASN A 135 13.87 8.12 14.06
CA ASN A 135 15.28 7.98 14.38
C ASN A 135 16.20 8.08 13.15
N ALA A 136 15.71 7.68 11.97
CA ALA A 136 16.43 7.84 10.71
C ALA A 136 16.35 9.26 10.13
N GLY A 137 15.57 10.17 10.75
CA GLY A 137 15.40 11.55 10.31
C GLY A 137 14.42 11.72 9.14
N ALA A 138 13.63 10.71 8.82
CA ALA A 138 12.62 10.75 7.76
C ALA A 138 11.25 11.20 8.30
N ILE A 139 10.35 11.59 7.38
CA ILE A 139 8.97 11.95 7.70
C ILE A 139 8.16 10.69 7.95
N ALA A 140 7.68 10.52 9.18
CA ALA A 140 6.78 9.43 9.54
C ALA A 140 5.33 9.85 9.24
N SER A 141 4.71 9.23 8.23
CA SER A 141 3.29 9.43 7.89
C SER A 141 2.46 8.30 8.50
N GLY A 142 1.81 8.60 9.62
CA GLY A 142 0.93 7.64 10.30
C GLY A 142 -0.38 7.49 9.54
N THR A 143 -0.79 6.27 9.22
CA THR A 143 -1.87 6.04 8.26
C THR A 143 -3.04 5.30 8.89
N ILE A 144 -4.24 5.83 8.66
CA ILE A 144 -5.51 5.17 8.95
C ILE A 144 -5.92 4.36 7.72
N SER A 145 -6.09 3.04 7.87
CA SER A 145 -6.78 2.22 6.86
C SER A 145 -8.28 2.49 6.97
N TYR A 146 -8.79 3.41 6.13
CA TYR A 146 -10.20 3.81 6.18
C TYR A 146 -11.12 2.66 5.78
N THR A 147 -12.16 2.50 6.54
CA THR A 147 -13.26 1.57 6.24
C THR A 147 -14.50 1.97 7.03
N THR A 148 -15.65 1.43 6.67
CA THR A 148 -16.92 1.64 7.36
C THR A 148 -17.38 0.35 8.04
N SER A 149 -17.86 0.45 9.26
CA SER A 149 -18.53 -0.62 10.01
C SER A 149 -19.18 -0.05 11.27
N PRO A 150 -19.98 -0.82 12.03
CA PRO A 150 -20.54 -0.34 13.30
C PRO A 150 -19.49 0.07 14.34
N VAL A 151 -18.24 -0.36 14.19
CA VAL A 151 -17.17 -0.09 15.17
C VAL A 151 -16.13 0.93 14.69
N HIS A 152 -16.10 1.26 13.40
CA HIS A 152 -15.22 2.29 12.85
C HIS A 152 -15.92 3.65 12.89
N THR A 153 -15.73 4.38 13.98
CA THR A 153 -16.32 5.69 14.21
C THR A 153 -15.26 6.79 14.11
N HIS A 154 -15.67 8.03 13.84
CA HIS A 154 -14.77 9.20 13.86
C HIS A 154 -14.01 9.29 15.20
N ALA A 155 -14.69 9.02 16.32
CA ALA A 155 -14.04 9.06 17.64
C ALA A 155 -12.86 8.05 17.74
N LYS A 156 -13.02 6.82 17.24
CA LYS A 156 -11.92 5.84 17.20
C LYS A 156 -10.79 6.28 16.28
N PHE A 157 -11.10 6.83 15.12
CA PHE A 157 -10.06 7.34 14.22
C PHE A 157 -9.31 8.53 14.82
N VAL A 158 -10.01 9.43 15.52
CA VAL A 158 -9.39 10.56 16.26
C VAL A 158 -8.47 10.04 17.38
N GLU A 159 -8.89 9.01 18.11
CA GLU A 159 -8.06 8.36 19.14
C GLU A 159 -6.77 7.79 18.52
N MET A 160 -6.90 7.02 17.45
CA MET A 160 -5.76 6.48 16.70
C MET A 160 -4.80 7.58 16.22
N VAL A 161 -5.33 8.70 15.73
CA VAL A 161 -4.51 9.84 15.29
C VAL A 161 -3.71 10.43 16.44
N LYS A 162 -4.32 10.57 17.63
CA LYS A 162 -3.60 11.05 18.83
C LYS A 162 -2.46 10.12 19.22
N GLU A 163 -2.69 8.80 19.21
CA GLU A 163 -1.65 7.81 19.48
C GLU A 163 -0.52 7.87 18.43
N LEU A 164 -0.85 7.99 17.13
CA LEU A 164 0.14 8.15 16.07
C LEU A 164 0.97 9.42 16.24
N LYS A 165 0.34 10.54 16.66
CA LYS A 165 1.05 11.77 16.97
C LYS A 165 2.03 11.58 18.14
N GLU A 166 1.61 10.91 19.20
CA GLU A 166 2.48 10.59 20.35
C GLU A 166 3.65 9.69 19.96
N MET A 167 3.48 8.81 18.96
CA MET A 167 4.55 7.99 18.39
C MET A 167 5.50 8.76 17.46
N GLY A 168 5.26 10.06 17.23
CA GLY A 168 6.13 10.92 16.43
C GLY A 168 5.71 11.07 14.97
N ALA A 169 4.46 10.74 14.62
CA ALA A 169 3.95 11.04 13.27
C ALA A 169 4.09 12.53 12.96
N SER A 170 4.64 12.85 11.78
CA SER A 170 4.74 14.22 11.26
C SER A 170 3.56 14.60 10.37
N THR A 171 2.88 13.60 9.78
CA THR A 171 1.66 13.74 8.98
C THR A 171 0.72 12.59 9.27
N ILE A 172 -0.57 12.80 9.05
CA ILE A 172 -1.59 11.73 9.10
C ILE A 172 -2.12 11.49 7.70
N CYS A 173 -2.11 10.23 7.26
CA CYS A 173 -2.75 9.83 6.02
C CYS A 173 -4.07 9.10 6.30
N ILE A 174 -5.15 9.57 5.69
CA ILE A 174 -6.42 8.83 5.62
C ILE A 174 -6.40 8.06 4.30
N LYS A 175 -6.36 6.72 4.37
CA LYS A 175 -6.20 5.88 3.18
C LYS A 175 -7.47 5.08 2.88
N ASP A 176 -8.24 5.56 1.91
CA ASP A 176 -9.43 4.89 1.36
C ASP A 176 -9.07 4.07 0.12
N MET A 177 -8.59 2.85 0.35
CA MET A 177 -8.21 1.93 -0.74
C MET A 177 -9.39 1.38 -1.54
N ALA A 178 -10.59 1.41 -0.98
CA ALA A 178 -11.79 0.92 -1.64
C ALA A 178 -12.50 2.01 -2.45
N GLY A 179 -12.17 3.28 -2.24
CA GLY A 179 -12.84 4.42 -2.87
C GLY A 179 -14.29 4.57 -2.40
N ILE A 180 -14.58 4.24 -1.14
CA ILE A 180 -15.94 4.23 -0.57
C ILE A 180 -16.25 5.44 0.31
N MET A 181 -15.26 6.27 0.60
CA MET A 181 -15.45 7.46 1.41
C MET A 181 -16.32 8.47 0.68
N GLY A 182 -17.50 8.74 1.23
CA GLY A 182 -18.41 9.76 0.70
C GLY A 182 -17.90 11.19 0.95
N PRO A 183 -18.36 12.17 0.15
CA PRO A 183 -17.91 13.57 0.32
C PRO A 183 -18.21 14.16 1.69
N GLN A 184 -19.41 13.93 2.25
CA GLN A 184 -19.76 14.43 3.57
C GLN A 184 -18.98 13.72 4.68
N GLU A 185 -18.78 12.42 4.56
CA GLU A 185 -17.96 11.62 5.47
C GLU A 185 -16.51 12.14 5.53
N ALA A 186 -15.94 12.47 4.37
CA ALA A 186 -14.60 13.07 4.29
C ALA A 186 -14.54 14.41 5.01
N TYR A 187 -15.55 15.26 4.81
CA TYR A 187 -15.64 16.55 5.50
C TYR A 187 -15.71 16.37 7.01
N ASP A 188 -16.61 15.52 7.49
CA ASP A 188 -16.86 15.31 8.91
C ASP A 188 -15.64 14.68 9.62
N MET A 189 -15.04 13.67 9.00
CA MET A 189 -13.86 12.98 9.54
C MET A 189 -12.63 13.90 9.60
N VAL A 190 -12.35 14.63 8.51
CA VAL A 190 -11.23 15.57 8.46
C VAL A 190 -11.42 16.69 9.49
N SER A 191 -12.63 17.26 9.59
CA SER A 191 -12.94 18.27 10.59
C SER A 191 -12.70 17.74 12.01
N ALA A 192 -13.19 16.54 12.33
CA ALA A 192 -13.00 15.94 13.65
C ALA A 192 -11.51 15.70 13.98
N ILE A 193 -10.71 15.31 13.00
CA ILE A 193 -9.26 15.15 13.19
C ILE A 193 -8.57 16.50 13.37
N LYS A 194 -8.90 17.51 12.54
CA LYS A 194 -8.33 18.87 12.65
C LYS A 194 -8.67 19.55 13.97
N ASP A 195 -9.86 19.34 14.49
CA ASP A 195 -10.27 19.86 15.81
C ASP A 195 -9.48 19.19 16.97
N ALA A 196 -9.04 17.96 16.77
CA ALA A 196 -8.35 17.17 17.79
C ALA A 196 -6.82 17.32 17.78
N VAL A 197 -6.21 17.54 16.61
CA VAL A 197 -4.76 17.61 16.43
C VAL A 197 -4.37 18.67 15.41
N ASP A 198 -3.32 19.42 15.72
CA ASP A 198 -2.68 20.34 14.79
C ASP A 198 -1.57 19.60 14.03
N MET A 199 -1.95 18.99 12.89
CA MET A 199 -1.04 18.23 12.03
C MET A 199 -1.49 18.32 10.56
N PRO A 200 -0.57 18.25 9.59
CA PRO A 200 -0.92 18.07 8.20
C PRO A 200 -1.67 16.75 7.98
N ILE A 201 -2.78 16.83 7.25
CA ILE A 201 -3.58 15.67 6.84
C ILE A 201 -3.39 15.44 5.35
N ASP A 202 -3.08 14.20 5.01
CA ASP A 202 -3.02 13.67 3.66
C ASP A 202 -4.24 12.77 3.40
N LEU A 203 -4.92 12.96 2.29
CA LEU A 203 -6.02 12.09 1.89
C LEU A 203 -5.68 11.33 0.62
N HIS A 204 -5.74 10.01 0.73
CA HIS A 204 -5.60 9.06 -0.36
C HIS A 204 -6.92 8.34 -0.58
N THR A 205 -7.50 8.44 -1.77
CA THR A 205 -8.69 7.65 -2.15
C THR A 205 -8.60 7.17 -3.61
N HIS A 206 -9.13 5.97 -3.84
CA HIS A 206 -9.25 5.40 -5.18
C HIS A 206 -10.54 5.86 -5.87
N SER A 207 -10.49 5.96 -7.20
CA SER A 207 -11.62 6.40 -8.02
C SER A 207 -12.61 5.29 -8.37
N THR A 208 -12.48 4.12 -7.75
CA THR A 208 -13.23 2.91 -8.09
C THR A 208 -14.74 3.14 -8.14
N THR A 209 -15.29 3.86 -7.18
CA THR A 209 -16.74 4.15 -7.09
C THR A 209 -17.16 5.43 -7.83
N GLY A 210 -16.22 6.22 -8.32
CA GLY A 210 -16.46 7.53 -8.92
C GLY A 210 -16.61 8.68 -7.93
N LEU A 211 -16.52 8.44 -6.62
CA LEU A 211 -16.71 9.47 -5.58
C LEU A 211 -15.47 10.36 -5.36
N ALA A 212 -14.28 9.87 -5.68
CA ALA A 212 -13.00 10.41 -5.22
C ALA A 212 -12.80 11.92 -5.49
N PHE A 213 -13.21 12.45 -6.64
CA PHE A 213 -13.11 13.89 -6.92
C PHE A 213 -13.95 14.74 -5.96
N MET A 214 -15.19 14.31 -5.70
CA MET A 214 -16.09 15.02 -4.78
C MET A 214 -15.60 14.88 -3.33
N THR A 215 -15.09 13.71 -2.99
CA THR A 215 -14.49 13.41 -1.69
C THR A 215 -13.30 14.32 -1.40
N TYR A 216 -12.38 14.48 -2.38
CA TYR A 216 -11.24 15.39 -2.24
C TYR A 216 -11.68 16.85 -2.08
N LEU A 217 -12.63 17.32 -2.88
CA LEU A 217 -13.10 18.71 -2.74
C LEU A 217 -13.64 18.98 -1.33
N LYS A 218 -14.45 18.07 -0.81
CA LYS A 218 -15.01 18.20 0.54
C LYS A 218 -13.97 18.07 1.65
N ALA A 219 -13.02 17.16 1.49
CA ALA A 219 -11.91 17.03 2.42
C ALA A 219 -11.01 18.29 2.43
N VAL A 220 -10.76 18.87 1.26
CA VAL A 220 -10.02 20.14 1.15
C VAL A 220 -10.80 21.27 1.82
N GLU A 221 -12.11 21.38 1.63
CA GLU A 221 -12.93 22.37 2.37
C GLU A 221 -12.78 22.21 3.90
N ALA A 222 -12.74 20.96 4.39
CA ALA A 222 -12.57 20.64 5.81
C ALA A 222 -11.17 20.85 6.37
N GLY A 223 -10.15 21.04 5.51
CA GLY A 223 -8.79 21.32 5.98
C GLY A 223 -7.70 20.34 5.58
N VAL A 224 -7.95 19.40 4.67
CA VAL A 224 -6.88 18.53 4.11
C VAL A 224 -5.79 19.38 3.47
N ASP A 225 -4.53 19.04 3.74
CA ASP A 225 -3.35 19.78 3.28
C ASP A 225 -2.71 19.12 2.06
N ILE A 226 -2.80 17.80 1.95
CA ILE A 226 -2.15 16.98 0.92
C ILE A 226 -3.18 16.02 0.32
N ILE A 227 -3.14 15.81 -0.99
CA ILE A 227 -3.96 14.81 -1.69
C ILE A 227 -3.11 13.96 -2.60
N ASP A 228 -3.40 12.66 -2.63
CA ASP A 228 -2.77 11.71 -3.54
C ASP A 228 -3.50 11.69 -4.89
N THR A 229 -2.77 11.91 -5.96
CA THR A 229 -3.30 11.93 -7.32
C THR A 229 -2.43 11.10 -8.26
N ALA A 230 -2.91 10.82 -9.45
CA ALA A 230 -2.11 10.22 -10.50
C ALA A 230 -2.18 11.07 -11.76
N ILE A 231 -1.07 11.18 -12.50
CA ILE A 231 -1.05 11.81 -13.82
C ILE A 231 -2.15 11.20 -14.72
N SER A 232 -2.88 12.01 -15.48
CA SER A 232 -4.16 11.63 -16.10
C SER A 232 -4.16 10.31 -16.88
N PRO A 233 -3.10 9.89 -17.63
CA PRO A 233 -3.11 8.61 -18.32
C PRO A 233 -3.17 7.38 -17.37
N PHE A 234 -2.72 7.53 -16.13
CA PHE A 234 -2.73 6.48 -15.09
C PHE A 234 -3.70 6.77 -13.95
N SER A 235 -4.70 7.61 -14.18
CA SER A 235 -5.73 7.99 -13.20
C SER A 235 -7.07 7.29 -13.45
N GLY A 236 -7.98 7.40 -12.48
CA GLY A 236 -9.35 6.90 -12.59
C GLY A 236 -9.49 5.40 -12.32
N GLY A 237 -10.73 4.92 -12.32
CA GLY A 237 -11.05 3.52 -12.03
C GLY A 237 -10.43 3.05 -10.71
N THR A 238 -9.62 2.02 -10.74
CA THR A 238 -8.94 1.49 -9.55
C THR A 238 -7.75 2.33 -9.08
N SER A 239 -7.38 3.40 -9.79
CA SER A 239 -6.33 4.36 -9.43
C SER A 239 -6.91 5.61 -8.74
N GLN A 240 -6.08 6.62 -8.53
CA GLN A 240 -6.43 7.89 -7.90
C GLN A 240 -7.05 8.88 -8.91
N PRO A 241 -7.65 9.99 -8.45
CA PRO A 241 -8.08 11.10 -9.31
C PRO A 241 -6.93 11.70 -10.13
N ALA A 242 -7.27 12.21 -11.32
CA ALA A 242 -6.30 12.86 -12.20
C ALA A 242 -5.73 14.14 -11.56
N THR A 243 -4.39 14.25 -11.53
CA THR A 243 -3.64 15.38 -10.99
C THR A 243 -4.07 16.70 -11.63
N GLU A 244 -4.10 16.77 -12.97
CA GLU A 244 -4.38 17.99 -13.72
C GLU A 244 -5.81 18.48 -13.48
N THR A 245 -6.77 17.53 -13.36
CA THR A 245 -8.17 17.86 -13.08
C THR A 245 -8.33 18.45 -11.69
N MET A 246 -7.70 17.84 -10.68
CA MET A 246 -7.75 18.32 -9.30
C MET A 246 -7.07 19.67 -9.16
N ALA A 247 -5.89 19.86 -9.78
CA ALA A 247 -5.18 21.13 -9.76
C ALA A 247 -6.01 22.26 -10.36
N TYR A 248 -6.62 22.00 -11.54
CA TYR A 248 -7.49 22.97 -12.18
C TYR A 248 -8.69 23.34 -11.30
N ALA A 249 -9.40 22.34 -10.76
CA ALA A 249 -10.59 22.56 -9.93
C ALA A 249 -10.25 23.35 -8.66
N LEU A 250 -9.17 23.01 -7.96
CA LEU A 250 -8.77 23.68 -6.72
C LEU A 250 -8.36 25.14 -6.97
N ARG A 251 -7.65 25.44 -8.07
CA ARG A 251 -7.33 26.82 -8.45
C ARG A 251 -8.58 27.64 -8.76
N GLN A 252 -9.58 27.05 -9.44
CA GLN A 252 -10.87 27.71 -9.70
C GLN A 252 -11.63 28.04 -8.41
N LEU A 253 -11.43 27.23 -7.36
CA LEU A 253 -12.00 27.46 -6.04
C LEU A 253 -11.17 28.40 -5.14
N GLY A 254 -10.06 28.95 -5.66
CA GLY A 254 -9.22 29.92 -4.97
C GLY A 254 -8.16 29.32 -4.07
N TYR A 255 -7.86 28.05 -4.18
CA TYR A 255 -6.74 27.43 -3.47
C TYR A 255 -5.41 27.66 -4.22
N GLU A 256 -4.30 27.71 -3.47
CA GLU A 256 -2.95 27.75 -4.01
C GLU A 256 -2.47 26.31 -4.33
N VAL A 257 -1.96 26.11 -5.54
CA VAL A 257 -1.44 24.81 -6.02
C VAL A 257 -0.13 25.06 -6.77
N ASP A 258 0.96 24.47 -6.29
CA ASP A 258 2.33 24.69 -6.81
C ASP A 258 2.61 23.98 -8.14
N LEU A 259 1.73 23.09 -8.60
CA LEU A 259 1.98 22.30 -9.80
C LEU A 259 2.15 23.19 -11.04
N ASP A 260 3.19 22.91 -11.84
CA ASP A 260 3.44 23.54 -13.13
C ASP A 260 2.63 22.82 -14.22
N ASP A 261 1.63 23.51 -14.79
CA ASP A 261 0.74 22.95 -15.81
C ASP A 261 1.44 22.55 -17.12
N LYS A 262 2.58 23.18 -17.42
CA LYS A 262 3.36 22.84 -18.61
C LYS A 262 4.11 21.54 -18.39
N VAL A 263 4.71 21.40 -17.21
CA VAL A 263 5.46 20.20 -16.83
C VAL A 263 4.51 19.00 -16.66
N THR A 264 3.37 19.16 -15.99
CA THR A 264 2.37 18.09 -15.86
C THR A 264 1.78 17.66 -17.21
N ARG A 265 1.62 18.59 -18.16
CA ARG A 265 1.22 18.25 -19.52
C ARG A 265 2.29 17.42 -20.25
N GLU A 266 3.57 17.78 -20.14
CA GLU A 266 4.67 16.99 -20.70
C GLU A 266 4.66 15.55 -20.14
N MET A 267 4.49 15.41 -18.84
CA MET A 267 4.33 14.08 -18.18
C MET A 267 3.13 13.33 -18.76
N SER A 268 1.98 13.99 -18.87
CA SER A 268 0.75 13.38 -19.38
C SER A 268 0.91 12.89 -20.81
N ASP A 269 1.51 13.71 -21.70
CA ASP A 269 1.74 13.34 -23.10
C ASP A 269 2.65 12.10 -23.20
N TYR A 270 3.70 12.02 -22.37
CA TYR A 270 4.60 10.88 -22.33
C TYR A 270 3.89 9.61 -21.81
N PHE A 271 3.27 9.68 -20.63
CA PHE A 271 2.61 8.52 -20.03
C PHE A 271 1.40 8.04 -20.81
N LYS A 272 0.80 8.87 -21.67
CA LYS A 272 -0.23 8.44 -22.60
C LYS A 272 0.30 7.39 -23.58
N GLY A 273 1.50 7.59 -24.10
CA GLY A 273 2.17 6.59 -24.95
C GLY A 273 2.42 5.28 -24.21
N VAL A 274 2.95 5.35 -22.99
CA VAL A 274 3.19 4.17 -22.14
C VAL A 274 1.89 3.42 -21.82
N ARG A 275 0.81 4.14 -21.49
CA ARG A 275 -0.51 3.54 -21.27
C ARG A 275 -1.03 2.83 -22.52
N ASP A 276 -0.93 3.45 -23.68
CA ASP A 276 -1.44 2.90 -24.91
C ASP A 276 -0.68 1.62 -25.33
N GLU A 277 0.62 1.54 -25.06
CA GLU A 277 1.40 0.30 -25.20
C GLU A 277 0.87 -0.80 -24.27
N PHE A 278 0.62 -0.51 -22.99
CA PHE A 278 0.10 -1.48 -22.02
C PHE A 278 -1.34 -1.91 -22.29
N ILE A 279 -2.13 -1.08 -22.95
CA ILE A 279 -3.45 -1.49 -23.46
C ILE A 279 -3.28 -2.45 -24.64
N ALA A 280 -2.37 -2.15 -25.55
CA ALA A 280 -2.15 -2.95 -26.75
C ALA A 280 -1.60 -4.35 -26.45
N ASP A 281 -0.73 -4.50 -25.44
CA ASP A 281 -0.17 -5.78 -25.02
C ASP A 281 -1.03 -6.53 -23.98
N GLY A 282 -2.12 -5.90 -23.50
CA GLY A 282 -3.04 -6.48 -22.51
C GLY A 282 -2.57 -6.41 -21.05
N THR A 283 -1.47 -5.74 -20.77
CA THR A 283 -1.00 -5.50 -19.37
C THR A 283 -1.97 -4.59 -18.64
N LEU A 284 -2.50 -3.54 -19.30
CA LEU A 284 -3.57 -2.70 -18.78
C LEU A 284 -4.89 -3.12 -19.39
N ILE A 285 -5.78 -3.65 -18.56
CA ILE A 285 -7.13 -4.03 -18.97
C ILE A 285 -8.04 -2.80 -18.85
N PRO A 286 -8.69 -2.31 -19.94
CA PRO A 286 -9.52 -1.09 -19.91
C PRO A 286 -10.62 -1.09 -18.83
N LYS A 287 -11.08 -2.27 -18.40
CA LYS A 287 -12.03 -2.42 -17.29
C LYS A 287 -11.51 -1.84 -15.97
N ALA A 288 -10.20 -1.84 -15.74
CA ALA A 288 -9.59 -1.26 -14.54
C ALA A 288 -9.74 0.27 -14.48
N LEU A 289 -9.96 0.92 -15.61
CA LEU A 289 -10.23 2.37 -15.72
C LEU A 289 -11.71 2.73 -15.54
N ALA A 290 -12.60 1.75 -15.47
CA ALA A 290 -14.03 1.97 -15.35
C ALA A 290 -14.47 2.14 -13.90
N THR A 291 -15.53 2.94 -13.70
CA THR A 291 -16.20 3.04 -12.39
C THR A 291 -16.99 1.76 -12.10
N ASP A 292 -16.87 1.26 -10.86
CA ASP A 292 -17.62 0.12 -10.34
C ASP A 292 -18.31 0.49 -9.01
N THR A 293 -19.61 0.69 -9.06
CA THR A 293 -20.42 1.08 -7.90
C THR A 293 -20.79 -0.10 -6.98
N GLN A 294 -20.51 -1.34 -7.36
CA GLN A 294 -20.76 -2.50 -6.51
C GLN A 294 -19.97 -2.43 -5.19
N CYS A 295 -18.81 -1.76 -5.22
CA CYS A 295 -18.02 -1.49 -4.01
C CYS A 295 -18.81 -0.73 -2.93
N LEU A 296 -19.74 0.15 -3.31
CA LEU A 296 -20.59 0.88 -2.35
C LEU A 296 -21.61 -0.04 -1.67
N THR A 297 -22.13 -1.03 -2.39
CA THR A 297 -23.15 -1.95 -1.88
C THR A 297 -22.55 -3.01 -0.96
N TYR A 298 -21.46 -3.64 -1.39
CA TYR A 298 -20.85 -4.77 -0.67
C TYR A 298 -19.65 -4.38 0.19
N GLN A 299 -19.17 -3.14 0.06
CA GLN A 299 -17.96 -2.63 0.74
C GLN A 299 -16.72 -3.50 0.47
N ILE A 300 -16.68 -4.14 -0.69
CA ILE A 300 -15.59 -5.01 -1.15
C ILE A 300 -14.74 -4.21 -2.15
N PRO A 301 -13.45 -4.01 -1.87
CA PRO A 301 -12.54 -3.33 -2.80
C PRO A 301 -12.51 -4.01 -4.17
N GLY A 302 -12.40 -3.24 -5.26
CA GLY A 302 -12.43 -3.76 -6.63
C GLY A 302 -11.39 -4.84 -6.91
N GLY A 303 -10.18 -4.71 -6.35
CA GLY A 303 -9.13 -5.72 -6.42
C GLY A 303 -9.51 -7.04 -5.72
N MET A 304 -10.23 -6.97 -4.59
CA MET A 304 -10.75 -8.15 -3.89
C MET A 304 -11.83 -8.85 -4.72
N LEU A 305 -12.76 -8.08 -5.30
CA LEU A 305 -13.82 -8.66 -6.16
C LEU A 305 -13.22 -9.39 -7.36
N SER A 306 -12.23 -8.80 -8.03
CA SER A 306 -11.54 -9.45 -9.15
C SER A 306 -10.87 -10.77 -8.73
N ASN A 307 -10.28 -10.81 -7.55
CA ASN A 307 -9.68 -12.04 -7.00
C ASN A 307 -10.74 -13.11 -6.71
N LEU A 308 -11.86 -12.74 -6.09
CA LEU A 308 -12.98 -13.65 -5.83
C LEU A 308 -13.53 -14.26 -7.13
N MET A 309 -13.75 -13.44 -8.14
CA MET A 309 -14.20 -13.92 -9.46
C MET A 309 -13.20 -14.90 -10.10
N SER A 310 -11.90 -14.59 -10.00
CA SER A 310 -10.85 -15.46 -10.53
C SER A 310 -10.80 -16.80 -9.81
N GLN A 311 -10.90 -16.81 -8.49
CA GLN A 311 -10.94 -18.03 -7.68
C GLN A 311 -12.16 -18.88 -8.01
N LEU A 312 -13.36 -18.28 -8.06
CA LEU A 312 -14.59 -18.98 -8.40
C LEU A 312 -14.56 -19.54 -9.83
N LYS A 313 -13.97 -18.81 -10.78
CA LYS A 313 -13.79 -19.27 -12.16
C LYS A 313 -12.85 -20.49 -12.22
N GLN A 314 -11.75 -20.51 -11.48
CA GLN A 314 -10.84 -21.66 -11.39
C GLN A 314 -11.52 -22.90 -10.78
N MET A 315 -12.52 -22.69 -9.90
CA MET A 315 -13.28 -23.75 -9.25
C MET A 315 -14.57 -24.11 -9.99
N ASN A 316 -14.81 -23.55 -11.21
CA ASN A 316 -16.05 -23.70 -11.99
C ASN A 316 -17.32 -23.36 -11.20
N ALA A 317 -17.26 -22.35 -10.34
CA ALA A 317 -18.35 -21.95 -9.42
C ALA A 317 -18.65 -20.43 -9.53
N LEU A 318 -18.46 -19.82 -10.71
CA LEU A 318 -18.68 -18.38 -10.90
C LEU A 318 -20.15 -17.98 -10.73
N ASP A 319 -21.09 -18.92 -10.95
CA ASP A 319 -22.52 -18.79 -10.70
C ASP A 319 -22.86 -18.57 -9.21
N ARG A 320 -21.94 -18.89 -8.30
CA ARG A 320 -22.09 -18.69 -6.85
C ARG A 320 -21.53 -17.36 -6.35
N LEU A 321 -21.13 -16.44 -7.27
CA LEU A 321 -20.54 -15.15 -6.90
C LEU A 321 -21.45 -14.34 -5.96
N GLU A 322 -22.74 -14.27 -6.24
CA GLU A 322 -23.69 -13.53 -5.39
C GLU A 322 -23.74 -14.06 -3.96
N GLU A 323 -23.72 -15.38 -3.77
CA GLU A 323 -23.67 -16.01 -2.44
C GLU A 323 -22.38 -15.61 -1.69
N VAL A 324 -21.24 -15.58 -2.39
CA VAL A 324 -19.95 -15.17 -1.81
C VAL A 324 -19.97 -13.68 -1.43
N MET A 325 -20.58 -12.83 -2.27
CA MET A 325 -20.73 -11.41 -1.98
C MET A 325 -21.59 -11.17 -0.73
N LEU A 326 -22.64 -11.97 -0.51
CA LEU A 326 -23.49 -11.91 0.69
C LEU A 326 -22.85 -12.55 1.92
N GLU A 327 -21.93 -13.51 1.75
CA GLU A 327 -21.20 -14.15 2.85
C GLU A 327 -20.02 -13.31 3.34
N THR A 328 -19.39 -12.55 2.47
CA THR A 328 -18.20 -11.73 2.79
C THR A 328 -18.42 -10.76 3.97
N PRO A 329 -19.51 -9.95 4.02
CA PRO A 329 -19.79 -9.10 5.17
C PRO A 329 -20.00 -9.88 6.48
N LYS A 330 -20.54 -11.10 6.41
CA LYS A 330 -20.75 -11.95 7.60
C LYS A 330 -19.41 -12.46 8.14
N VAL A 331 -18.54 -12.95 7.25
CA VAL A 331 -17.18 -13.36 7.64
C VAL A 331 -16.42 -12.17 8.23
N ARG A 332 -16.52 -10.98 7.61
CA ARG A 332 -15.91 -9.77 8.14
C ARG A 332 -16.40 -9.42 9.54
N ALA A 333 -17.71 -9.53 9.79
CA ALA A 333 -18.28 -9.28 11.11
C ALA A 333 -17.79 -10.31 12.14
N ASP A 334 -17.77 -11.60 11.79
CA ASP A 334 -17.26 -12.65 12.67
C ASP A 334 -15.79 -12.45 13.04
N MET A 335 -14.99 -11.91 12.12
CA MET A 335 -13.57 -11.62 12.33
C MET A 335 -13.31 -10.27 13.04
N GLY A 336 -14.31 -9.63 13.63
CA GLY A 336 -14.17 -8.38 14.37
C GLY A 336 -14.00 -7.14 13.49
N TYR A 337 -14.62 -7.14 12.32
CA TYR A 337 -14.67 -6.03 11.36
C TYR A 337 -13.31 -5.50 10.88
N PRO A 338 -12.35 -6.34 10.45
CA PRO A 338 -11.11 -5.82 9.90
C PRO A 338 -11.37 -4.89 8.70
N PRO A 339 -10.55 -3.85 8.49
CA PRO A 339 -10.50 -3.17 7.22
C PRO A 339 -10.18 -4.17 6.09
N LEU A 340 -10.84 -4.01 4.93
CA LEU A 340 -10.61 -4.90 3.79
C LEU A 340 -9.43 -4.40 2.95
N VAL A 341 -8.26 -4.41 3.55
CA VAL A 341 -6.96 -4.11 2.94
C VAL A 341 -6.09 -5.36 2.97
N THR A 342 -4.99 -5.38 2.21
CA THR A 342 -4.07 -6.52 2.24
C THR A 342 -3.37 -6.62 3.61
N PRO A 343 -3.32 -7.80 4.29
CA PRO A 343 -3.78 -9.12 3.83
C PRO A 343 -5.22 -9.49 4.20
N THR A 344 -5.91 -8.74 5.06
CA THR A 344 -7.22 -9.07 5.63
C THR A 344 -8.31 -9.25 4.58
N SER A 345 -8.29 -8.46 3.50
CA SER A 345 -9.22 -8.62 2.37
C SER A 345 -9.13 -10.00 1.72
N GLN A 346 -7.91 -10.53 1.57
CA GLN A 346 -7.70 -11.86 1.00
C GLN A 346 -8.20 -12.96 1.97
N MET A 347 -7.88 -12.81 3.25
CA MET A 347 -8.30 -13.78 4.28
C MET A 347 -9.81 -13.87 4.37
N VAL A 348 -10.51 -12.76 4.49
CA VAL A 348 -11.97 -12.68 4.53
C VAL A 348 -12.59 -13.23 3.24
N GLY A 349 -12.04 -12.86 2.07
CA GLY A 349 -12.55 -13.32 0.79
C GLY A 349 -12.40 -14.82 0.58
N VAL A 350 -11.22 -15.37 0.83
CA VAL A 350 -10.97 -16.83 0.71
C VAL A 350 -11.86 -17.60 1.67
N GLN A 351 -12.07 -17.10 2.90
CA GLN A 351 -12.96 -17.77 3.86
C GLN A 351 -14.43 -17.70 3.41
N ALA A 352 -14.88 -16.59 2.85
CA ALA A 352 -16.23 -16.48 2.31
C ALA A 352 -16.48 -17.47 1.16
N VAL A 353 -15.53 -17.55 0.19
CA VAL A 353 -15.58 -18.56 -0.87
C VAL A 353 -15.61 -19.96 -0.30
N THR A 354 -14.77 -20.26 0.67
CA THR A 354 -14.69 -21.58 1.30
C THR A 354 -16.00 -21.95 2.00
N ASN A 355 -16.61 -21.04 2.77
CA ASN A 355 -17.88 -21.25 3.45
C ASN A 355 -18.99 -21.60 2.44
N VAL A 356 -19.10 -20.83 1.36
CA VAL A 356 -20.10 -21.04 0.32
C VAL A 356 -19.90 -22.39 -0.38
N LEU A 357 -18.68 -22.71 -0.80
CA LEU A 357 -18.40 -23.96 -1.52
C LEU A 357 -18.55 -25.20 -0.65
N GLN A 358 -18.26 -25.11 0.65
CA GLN A 358 -18.45 -26.23 1.60
C GLN A 358 -19.89 -26.39 2.07
N GLY A 359 -20.77 -25.40 1.84
CA GLY A 359 -22.16 -25.41 2.30
C GLY A 359 -22.32 -25.30 3.83
N GLU A 360 -21.23 -25.11 4.55
CA GLU A 360 -21.19 -24.94 6.01
C GLU A 360 -20.09 -23.93 6.39
N ARG A 361 -20.44 -22.93 7.23
CA ARG A 361 -19.52 -21.88 7.66
C ARG A 361 -18.42 -22.44 8.56
N TYR A 362 -17.17 -22.08 8.25
CA TYR A 362 -15.97 -22.47 9.00
C TYR A 362 -15.81 -24.01 9.18
N LYS A 363 -16.30 -24.80 8.23
CA LYS A 363 -16.03 -26.24 8.15
C LYS A 363 -14.58 -26.50 7.77
N LYS A 364 -14.05 -25.65 6.89
CA LYS A 364 -12.65 -25.62 6.50
C LYS A 364 -12.13 -24.19 6.67
N VAL A 365 -10.98 -24.07 7.32
CA VAL A 365 -10.35 -22.81 7.67
C VAL A 365 -8.91 -22.79 7.15
N SER A 366 -8.46 -21.64 6.63
CA SER A 366 -7.07 -21.47 6.20
C SER A 366 -6.13 -21.25 7.40
N LYS A 367 -4.84 -21.51 7.19
CA LYS A 367 -3.80 -21.24 8.20
C LYS A 367 -3.77 -19.76 8.62
N GLU A 368 -4.02 -18.87 7.66
CA GLU A 368 -4.02 -17.42 7.88
C GLU A 368 -5.19 -17.01 8.79
N ILE A 369 -6.38 -17.58 8.61
CA ILE A 369 -7.52 -17.33 9.50
C ILE A 369 -7.27 -17.90 10.90
N THR A 370 -6.66 -19.07 11.02
CA THR A 370 -6.26 -19.63 12.32
C THR A 370 -5.25 -18.72 13.03
N ALA A 371 -4.21 -18.30 12.33
CA ALA A 371 -3.20 -17.35 12.83
C ALA A 371 -3.82 -15.99 13.22
N TYR A 372 -4.78 -15.51 12.44
CA TYR A 372 -5.55 -14.30 12.73
C TYR A 372 -6.34 -14.44 14.04
N CYS A 373 -7.09 -15.54 14.21
CA CYS A 373 -7.85 -15.83 15.44
C CYS A 373 -6.93 -16.01 16.64
N ARG A 374 -5.70 -16.49 16.43
CA ARG A 374 -4.68 -16.61 17.48
C ARG A 374 -4.09 -15.27 17.91
N GLY A 375 -4.29 -14.19 17.15
CA GLY A 375 -3.78 -12.85 17.44
C GLY A 375 -2.40 -12.54 16.83
N GLU A 376 -1.93 -13.36 15.88
CA GLU A 376 -0.62 -13.15 15.21
C GLU A 376 -0.59 -11.91 14.31
N TYR A 377 -1.76 -11.34 13.99
CA TYR A 377 -1.88 -10.11 13.19
C TYR A 377 -2.12 -8.85 14.03
N GLY A 378 -2.25 -8.99 15.35
CA GLY A 378 -2.52 -7.89 16.26
C GLY A 378 -3.96 -7.84 16.79
N THR A 379 -4.32 -6.71 17.39
CA THR A 379 -5.63 -6.50 18.00
C THR A 379 -6.68 -6.16 16.94
N THR A 380 -7.77 -6.92 16.91
CA THR A 380 -8.87 -6.69 15.98
C THR A 380 -9.71 -5.46 16.38
N PRO A 381 -10.35 -4.74 15.43
CA PRO A 381 -11.15 -3.55 15.72
C PRO A 381 -12.31 -3.78 16.68
N ALA A 382 -12.87 -5.00 16.69
CA ALA A 382 -13.85 -5.50 17.66
C ALA A 382 -13.52 -6.96 17.99
N PRO A 383 -14.06 -7.53 19.09
CA PRO A 383 -13.86 -8.94 19.40
C PRO A 383 -14.28 -9.86 18.24
N ILE A 384 -13.47 -10.86 17.96
CA ILE A 384 -13.84 -11.96 17.06
C ILE A 384 -15.02 -12.70 17.69
N ASN A 385 -15.97 -13.16 16.87
CA ASN A 385 -17.09 -13.98 17.34
C ASN A 385 -16.57 -15.18 18.13
N GLU A 386 -16.94 -15.27 19.42
CA GLU A 386 -16.36 -16.24 20.35
C GLU A 386 -16.66 -17.69 19.97
N GLU A 387 -17.87 -17.99 19.46
CA GLU A 387 -18.21 -19.34 19.01
C GLU A 387 -17.37 -19.76 17.79
N ILE A 388 -17.18 -18.82 16.85
CA ILE A 388 -16.34 -19.05 15.67
C ILE A 388 -14.87 -19.19 16.07
N LYS A 389 -14.38 -18.33 16.95
CA LYS A 389 -13.01 -18.38 17.48
C LYS A 389 -12.74 -19.71 18.19
N ALA A 390 -13.64 -20.14 19.05
CA ALA A 390 -13.53 -21.44 19.73
C ALA A 390 -13.57 -22.62 18.75
N LYS A 391 -14.44 -22.55 17.71
CA LYS A 391 -14.50 -23.57 16.66
C LYS A 391 -13.18 -23.66 15.88
N ILE A 392 -12.49 -22.52 15.66
CA ILE A 392 -11.25 -22.44 14.87
C ILE A 392 -10.03 -22.86 15.70
N LEU A 393 -9.89 -22.35 16.92
CA LEU A 393 -8.70 -22.56 17.75
C LEU A 393 -8.75 -23.86 18.56
N GLY A 394 -9.95 -24.34 18.96
CA GLY A 394 -10.06 -25.47 19.88
C GLY A 394 -9.28 -25.15 21.18
N ASP A 395 -8.26 -25.95 21.47
CA ASP A 395 -7.40 -25.80 22.66
C ASP A 395 -6.15 -24.95 22.43
N GLU A 396 -5.98 -24.36 21.24
CA GLU A 396 -4.82 -23.49 20.93
C GLU A 396 -4.89 -22.19 21.73
N LYS A 397 -3.74 -21.78 22.28
CA LYS A 397 -3.63 -20.53 23.05
C LYS A 397 -3.50 -19.33 22.13
N GLU A 398 -4.13 -18.24 22.55
CA GLU A 398 -3.93 -16.93 21.93
C GLU A 398 -2.56 -16.35 22.26
N VAL A 399 -2.08 -15.48 21.39
CA VAL A 399 -0.85 -14.70 21.62
C VAL A 399 -1.15 -13.64 22.67
N GLU A 400 -0.34 -13.61 23.73
CA GLU A 400 -0.39 -12.54 24.73
C GLU A 400 0.53 -11.39 24.29
N GLY A 401 -0.02 -10.18 24.18
CA GLY A 401 0.74 -9.00 23.79
C GLY A 401 0.97 -8.87 22.29
N ARG A 402 2.13 -8.34 21.91
CA ARG A 402 2.49 -8.11 20.51
C ARG A 402 3.18 -9.35 19.94
N TYR A 403 2.64 -9.91 18.85
CA TYR A 403 3.19 -11.14 18.26
C TYR A 403 4.68 -11.02 17.88
N ALA A 404 5.10 -9.84 17.39
CA ALA A 404 6.50 -9.62 17.06
C ALA A 404 7.48 -9.81 18.24
N ASP A 405 7.01 -9.66 19.49
CA ASP A 405 7.84 -9.89 20.70
C ASP A 405 8.15 -11.38 20.92
N THR A 406 7.42 -12.27 20.26
CA THR A 406 7.68 -13.73 20.29
C THR A 406 8.67 -14.17 19.22
N LEU A 407 9.03 -13.30 18.27
CA LEU A 407 9.90 -13.62 17.15
C LEU A 407 11.37 -13.37 17.53
N ALA A 408 12.21 -14.37 17.25
CA ALA A 408 13.66 -14.21 17.43
C ALA A 408 14.25 -13.26 16.38
N PRO A 409 15.30 -12.48 16.71
CA PRO A 409 16.05 -11.69 15.74
C PRO A 409 16.52 -12.52 14.54
N ILE A 410 16.38 -11.98 13.33
CA ILE A 410 16.63 -12.72 12.08
C ILE A 410 17.78 -12.14 11.24
N VAL A 411 18.16 -10.88 11.47
CA VAL A 411 19.14 -10.19 10.61
C VAL A 411 20.52 -10.82 10.70
N GLU A 412 21.09 -10.94 11.92
CA GLU A 412 22.43 -11.51 12.10
C GLU A 412 22.53 -12.98 11.65
N PRO A 413 21.59 -13.88 12.04
CA PRO A 413 21.62 -15.25 11.53
C PRO A 413 21.56 -15.33 10.00
N THR A 414 20.80 -14.42 9.35
CA THR A 414 20.74 -14.40 7.88
C THR A 414 22.02 -13.84 7.28
N ARG A 415 22.64 -12.83 7.89
CA ARG A 415 23.93 -12.30 7.43
C ARG A 415 25.02 -13.37 7.48
N GLU A 416 25.07 -14.16 8.55
CA GLU A 416 25.99 -15.30 8.65
C GLU A 416 25.72 -16.36 7.59
N LYS A 417 24.44 -16.71 7.36
CA LYS A 417 24.01 -17.66 6.33
C LYS A 417 24.44 -17.23 4.92
N LEU A 418 24.37 -15.94 4.64
CA LEU A 418 24.68 -15.36 3.33
C LEU A 418 26.14 -14.89 3.18
N ALA A 419 27.03 -15.27 4.12
CA ALA A 419 28.44 -14.90 4.05
C ALA A 419 29.06 -15.36 2.71
N GLY A 420 29.67 -14.41 1.98
CA GLY A 420 30.23 -14.64 0.65
C GLY A 420 29.23 -14.64 -0.52
N ILE A 421 27.92 -14.46 -0.27
CA ILE A 421 26.85 -14.33 -1.27
C ILE A 421 26.29 -12.92 -1.29
N ALA A 422 25.83 -12.44 -0.13
CA ALA A 422 25.34 -11.07 0.03
C ALA A 422 26.50 -10.06 -0.06
N LYS A 423 26.28 -8.98 -0.78
CA LYS A 423 27.25 -7.88 -0.95
C LYS A 423 26.99 -6.71 0.00
N SER A 424 25.79 -6.66 0.57
CA SER A 424 25.36 -5.57 1.43
C SER A 424 24.22 -5.99 2.37
N ASP A 425 23.86 -5.11 3.31
CA ASP A 425 22.68 -5.29 4.16
C ASP A 425 21.39 -5.33 3.35
N GLU A 426 21.33 -4.62 2.23
CA GLU A 426 20.19 -4.61 1.31
C GLU A 426 19.95 -6.01 0.70
N ASP A 427 21.00 -6.75 0.39
CA ASP A 427 20.89 -8.16 -0.05
C ASP A 427 20.33 -9.03 1.08
N VAL A 428 20.81 -8.85 2.31
CA VAL A 428 20.30 -9.58 3.48
C VAL A 428 18.83 -9.30 3.69
N LEU A 429 18.40 -8.05 3.61
CA LEU A 429 17.00 -7.64 3.74
C LEU A 429 16.13 -8.22 2.61
N SER A 430 16.64 -8.22 1.37
CA SER A 430 15.95 -8.81 0.22
C SER A 430 15.73 -10.32 0.40
N TYR A 431 16.74 -11.00 0.94
CA TYR A 431 16.66 -12.43 1.24
C TYR A 431 15.67 -12.74 2.36
N ILE A 432 15.68 -11.96 3.45
CA ILE A 432 14.71 -12.15 4.55
C ILE A 432 13.29 -11.98 4.05
N ALA A 433 13.04 -10.95 3.21
CA ALA A 433 11.70 -10.65 2.70
C ALA A 433 11.22 -11.67 1.65
N PHE A 434 12.09 -12.11 0.74
CA PHE A 434 11.76 -12.94 -0.41
C PHE A 434 12.87 -13.96 -0.71
N PRO A 435 13.08 -15.00 0.13
CA PRO A 435 14.26 -15.87 0.06
C PRO A 435 14.51 -16.46 -1.33
N ASN A 436 13.51 -17.15 -1.90
CA ASN A 436 13.66 -17.83 -3.19
C ASN A 436 13.90 -16.87 -4.37
N LEU A 437 13.33 -15.66 -4.30
CA LEU A 437 13.50 -14.66 -5.36
C LEU A 437 14.87 -13.99 -5.26
N ALA A 438 15.33 -13.72 -4.04
CA ALA A 438 16.63 -13.13 -3.80
C ALA A 438 17.76 -14.09 -4.18
N GLU A 439 17.65 -15.39 -3.86
CA GLU A 439 18.62 -16.41 -4.29
C GLU A 439 18.78 -16.41 -5.81
N LYS A 440 17.66 -16.51 -6.54
CA LYS A 440 17.68 -16.45 -8.01
C LYS A 440 18.29 -15.15 -8.53
N PHE A 441 17.92 -14.01 -7.93
CA PHE A 441 18.46 -12.71 -8.32
C PHE A 441 19.99 -12.64 -8.10
N PHE A 442 20.50 -13.19 -6.99
CA PHE A 442 21.95 -13.24 -6.72
C PHE A 442 22.70 -14.13 -7.71
N GLU A 443 22.12 -15.27 -8.09
CA GLU A 443 22.67 -16.16 -9.13
C GLU A 443 22.74 -15.46 -10.49
N ASP A 444 21.65 -14.80 -10.92
CA ASP A 444 21.58 -14.06 -12.18
C ASP A 444 22.57 -12.88 -12.19
N ARG A 445 22.70 -12.17 -11.07
CA ARG A 445 23.70 -11.09 -10.91
C ARG A 445 25.12 -11.62 -11.04
N LYS A 446 25.44 -12.71 -10.37
CA LYS A 446 26.76 -13.36 -10.45
C LYS A 446 27.08 -13.81 -11.88
N ALA A 447 26.13 -14.45 -12.56
CA ALA A 447 26.31 -14.89 -13.95
C ALA A 447 26.56 -13.71 -14.91
N LYS A 448 25.88 -12.57 -14.71
CA LYS A 448 26.13 -11.35 -15.51
C LYS A 448 27.53 -10.81 -15.27
N GLU A 449 28.02 -10.77 -14.03
CA GLU A 449 29.34 -10.30 -13.67
C GLU A 449 30.45 -11.18 -14.25
N GLU A 450 30.29 -12.51 -14.17
CA GLU A 450 31.23 -13.47 -14.73
C GLU A 450 31.30 -13.39 -16.27
N ASN A 451 30.17 -13.20 -16.95
CA ASN A 451 30.13 -13.02 -18.39
C ASN A 451 30.76 -11.70 -18.85
N CYS A 452 30.57 -10.60 -18.12
CA CYS A 452 31.24 -9.33 -18.41
C CYS A 452 32.78 -9.44 -18.29
N CYS A 453 33.27 -10.19 -17.30
CA CYS A 453 34.72 -10.44 -17.16
C CYS A 453 35.29 -11.29 -18.30
N ALA A 454 34.54 -12.22 -18.86
CA ALA A 454 34.98 -13.06 -20.00
C ALA A 454 35.13 -12.23 -21.29
N TYR A 455 34.27 -11.24 -21.53
CA TYR A 455 34.39 -10.35 -22.71
C TYR A 455 35.59 -9.40 -22.63
N SER A 456 35.94 -8.89 -21.44
CA SER A 456 37.10 -8.04 -21.29
C SER A 456 38.47 -8.74 -21.45
N ILE A 457 38.50 -10.04 -21.28
CA ILE A 457 39.74 -10.87 -21.49
C ILE A 457 39.96 -11.19 -22.98
N VAL A 458 38.92 -11.21 -23.80
CA VAL A 458 39.00 -11.51 -25.23
C VAL A 458 39.36 -10.30 -26.07
N GLU A 459 39.12 -9.07 -25.58
CA GLU A 459 39.44 -7.82 -26.27
C GLU A 459 40.83 -7.25 -25.92
N ALA A 460 41.62 -7.87 -25.05
CA ALA A 460 42.96 -7.50 -24.67
C ALA A 460 44.01 -8.41 -25.33
#